data_b3499f31923449f465b3c8c4cad25db8
#
_entry.id   b3499f31923449f465b3c8c4cad25db8
#
_cell.length_a   1.000
_cell.length_b   1.000
_cell.length_c   1.000
_cell.angle_alpha   90.00
_cell.angle_beta   90.00
_cell.angle_gamma   90.00
#
_symmetry.space_group_name_H-M   'P 1'
#
loop_
_entity.id
_entity.type
_entity.pdbx_description
1 polymer ?
#
loop_
_entity_poly.entity_id
_entity_poly.type
_entity_poly.pdbx_seq_one_letter_code
_entity_poly.pdbx_strand_id
1 'polypeptide(L)'
;GSAIIGRDENGKYYIEAGSDKAMEAWNWIAHMFANYQLPQAEGANWDYFYTAFINGETAFMADQEYNAQPNGKLSNMVDDWGFVCFPLGPNGGTTYRTIHDSNMTVIPSCYDDTRAENIAKAVDLWLEQTPGYDSPDSWKEGYYAGFRDSRAVDETLVLMAATPNPRFDTLISGLNQGDMIWGITGG
;
A
#
# COMPACT_ATOMS: atom_id res chain seq x y z
N GLY A 1 -7.73 -8.27 10.60
CA GLY A 1 -8.44 -7.24 11.21
C GLY A 1 -7.89 -6.73 12.54
N SER A 2 -6.56 -6.72 12.77
CA SER A 2 -5.96 -6.00 13.90
C SER A 2 -5.12 -4.83 13.40
N ALA A 3 -4.72 -3.98 14.30
CA ALA A 3 -3.80 -2.88 14.08
C ALA A 3 -2.56 -3.06 14.98
N ILE A 4 -1.47 -2.41 14.64
CA ILE A 4 -0.30 -2.33 15.53
C ILE A 4 -0.58 -1.33 16.65
N ILE A 5 -1.26 -0.25 16.27
CA ILE A 5 -1.69 0.82 17.18
C ILE A 5 -3.21 0.93 17.06
N GLY A 6 -3.87 0.75 18.18
CA GLY A 6 -5.29 0.97 18.33
C GLY A 6 -5.61 2.38 18.83
N ARG A 7 -6.87 2.77 18.71
CA ARG A 7 -7.41 4.00 19.28
C ARG A 7 -8.70 3.65 20.03
N ASP A 8 -8.78 4.03 21.30
CA ASP A 8 -9.96 3.77 22.12
C ASP A 8 -11.11 4.75 21.82
N GLU A 9 -12.25 4.55 22.46
CA GLU A 9 -13.45 5.38 22.31
C GLU A 9 -13.25 6.84 22.76
N ASN A 10 -12.26 7.11 23.59
CA ASN A 10 -11.87 8.44 24.03
C ASN A 10 -10.82 9.08 23.10
N GLY A 11 -10.44 8.39 22.05
CA GLY A 11 -9.45 8.84 21.10
C GLY A 11 -7.99 8.65 21.53
N LYS A 12 -7.74 7.95 22.64
CA LYS A 12 -6.39 7.68 23.14
C LYS A 12 -5.78 6.50 22.40
N TYR A 13 -4.54 6.66 21.98
CA TYR A 13 -3.78 5.61 21.31
C TYR A 13 -3.21 4.60 22.31
N TYR A 14 -3.19 3.33 21.90
CA TYR A 14 -2.59 2.23 22.66
C TYR A 14 -1.92 1.24 21.70
N ILE A 15 -0.99 0.44 22.22
CA ILE A 15 -0.33 -0.62 21.45
C ILE A 15 -1.26 -1.84 21.39
N GLU A 16 -1.66 -2.22 20.18
CA GLU A 16 -2.52 -3.38 19.93
C GLU A 16 -1.73 -4.59 19.39
N ALA A 17 -0.45 -4.42 19.08
CA ALA A 17 0.41 -5.44 18.47
C ALA A 17 0.48 -6.76 19.26
N GLY A 18 0.20 -6.76 20.56
CA GLY A 18 0.15 -7.94 21.43
C GLY A 18 -1.24 -8.54 21.63
N SER A 19 -2.28 -8.02 20.96
CA SER A 19 -3.62 -8.61 21.06
C SER A 19 -3.68 -9.99 20.42
N ASP A 20 -4.66 -10.82 20.81
CA ASP A 20 -4.84 -12.17 20.22
C ASP A 20 -4.98 -12.12 18.71
N LYS A 21 -5.68 -11.12 18.17
CA LYS A 21 -5.82 -10.91 16.73
C LYS A 21 -4.49 -10.55 16.05
N ALA A 22 -3.68 -9.70 16.68
CA ALA A 22 -2.37 -9.35 16.17
C ALA A 22 -1.43 -10.56 16.23
N MET A 23 -1.45 -11.32 17.32
CA MET A 23 -0.67 -12.55 17.46
C MET A 23 -1.03 -13.62 16.43
N GLU A 24 -2.30 -13.75 16.07
CA GLU A 24 -2.71 -14.61 14.95
C GLU A 24 -2.04 -14.19 13.64
N ALA A 25 -2.04 -12.88 13.33
CA ALA A 25 -1.40 -12.35 12.13
C ALA A 25 0.13 -12.55 12.15
N TRP A 26 0.78 -12.30 13.28
CA TRP A 26 2.23 -12.53 13.44
C TRP A 26 2.61 -13.99 13.26
N ASN A 27 1.86 -14.90 13.84
CA ASN A 27 2.08 -16.35 13.69
C ASN A 27 1.90 -16.79 12.23
N TRP A 28 0.92 -16.24 11.52
CA TRP A 28 0.73 -16.49 10.10
C TRP A 28 1.91 -15.98 9.27
N ILE A 29 2.36 -14.75 9.51
CA ILE A 29 3.53 -14.17 8.83
C ILE A 29 4.77 -15.02 9.07
N ALA A 30 5.04 -15.40 10.31
CA ALA A 30 6.17 -16.25 10.66
C ALA A 30 6.10 -17.62 9.95
N HIS A 31 4.92 -18.20 9.87
CA HIS A 31 4.70 -19.45 9.14
C HIS A 31 4.97 -19.31 7.63
N MET A 32 4.50 -18.22 7.02
CA MET A 32 4.74 -17.93 5.60
C MET A 32 6.23 -17.75 5.32
N PHE A 33 6.93 -16.99 6.14
CA PHE A 33 8.38 -16.79 5.98
C PHE A 33 9.16 -18.07 6.16
N ALA A 34 8.85 -18.87 7.16
CA ALA A 34 9.57 -20.11 7.42
C ALA A 34 9.39 -21.20 6.35
N ASN A 35 8.25 -21.21 5.63
CA ASN A 35 7.89 -22.32 4.75
C ASN A 35 7.77 -21.96 3.27
N TYR A 36 7.51 -20.69 2.93
CA TYR A 36 7.13 -20.31 1.56
C TYR A 36 7.89 -19.09 1.01
N GLN A 37 8.61 -18.37 1.84
CA GLN A 37 9.40 -17.23 1.35
C GLN A 37 10.58 -17.72 0.52
N LEU A 38 10.79 -17.10 -0.66
CA LEU A 38 12.03 -17.27 -1.40
C LEU A 38 13.17 -16.62 -0.60
N PRO A 39 14.22 -17.39 -0.26
CA PRO A 39 15.37 -16.82 0.45
C PRO A 39 16.05 -15.73 -0.38
N GLN A 40 16.41 -14.63 0.25
CA GLN A 40 17.24 -13.63 -0.39
C GLN A 40 18.63 -14.21 -0.67
N ALA A 41 19.07 -14.14 -1.93
CA ALA A 41 20.41 -14.57 -2.29
C ALA A 41 21.47 -13.65 -1.66
N GLU A 42 22.64 -14.20 -1.33
CA GLU A 42 23.76 -13.42 -0.80
C GLU A 42 24.13 -12.29 -1.77
N GLY A 43 24.22 -11.07 -1.26
CA GLY A 43 24.51 -9.87 -2.04
C GLY A 43 23.37 -9.32 -2.87
N ALA A 44 22.18 -9.91 -2.82
CA ALA A 44 21.00 -9.36 -3.50
C ALA A 44 20.52 -8.08 -2.80
N ASN A 45 20.01 -7.15 -3.59
CA ASN A 45 19.38 -5.94 -3.08
C ASN A 45 18.07 -6.25 -2.34
N TRP A 46 17.60 -5.31 -1.55
CA TRP A 46 16.33 -5.43 -0.81
C TRP A 46 15.11 -5.68 -1.72
N ASP A 47 15.17 -5.25 -2.97
CA ASP A 47 14.09 -5.34 -3.96
C ASP A 47 14.21 -6.57 -4.88
N TYR A 48 14.99 -7.59 -4.51
CA TYR A 48 15.21 -8.83 -5.27
C TYR A 48 13.92 -9.56 -5.64
N PHE A 49 12.87 -9.40 -4.84
CA PHE A 49 11.58 -10.07 -5.05
C PHE A 49 10.88 -9.64 -6.35
N TYR A 50 11.12 -8.42 -6.87
CA TYR A 50 10.62 -8.03 -8.18
C TYR A 50 11.21 -8.90 -9.28
N THR A 51 12.53 -9.05 -9.27
CA THR A 51 13.23 -9.89 -10.23
C THR A 51 12.79 -11.34 -10.13
N ALA A 52 12.63 -11.86 -8.92
CA ALA A 52 12.16 -13.21 -8.69
C ALA A 52 10.73 -13.44 -9.23
N PHE A 53 9.83 -12.49 -9.03
CA PHE A 53 8.48 -12.57 -9.57
C PHE A 53 8.45 -12.47 -11.11
N ILE A 54 9.19 -11.50 -11.68
CA ILE A 54 9.29 -11.30 -13.14
C ILE A 54 9.87 -12.54 -13.83
N ASN A 55 10.81 -13.24 -13.19
CA ASN A 55 11.42 -14.46 -13.71
C ASN A 55 10.57 -15.72 -13.46
N GLY A 56 9.42 -15.61 -12.83
CA GLY A 56 8.58 -16.77 -12.50
C GLY A 56 9.13 -17.67 -11.38
N GLU A 57 10.06 -17.17 -10.58
CA GLU A 57 10.65 -17.91 -9.44
C GLU A 57 9.70 -17.95 -8.22
N THR A 58 8.75 -17.03 -8.15
CA THR A 58 7.71 -16.96 -7.13
C THR A 58 6.33 -16.84 -7.76
N ALA A 59 5.32 -17.49 -7.16
CA ALA A 59 3.94 -17.43 -7.63
C ALA A 59 3.19 -16.18 -7.16
N PHE A 60 3.65 -15.54 -6.08
CA PHE A 60 3.01 -14.39 -5.46
C PHE A 60 4.04 -13.36 -5.04
N MET A 61 3.64 -12.10 -5.15
CA MET A 61 4.37 -10.95 -4.63
C MET A 61 3.36 -10.00 -3.98
N ALA A 62 3.72 -9.42 -2.85
CA ALA A 62 2.90 -8.39 -2.20
C ALA A 62 3.50 -7.01 -2.48
N ASP A 63 2.71 -6.12 -3.08
CA ASP A 63 3.19 -4.79 -3.44
C ASP A 63 2.05 -3.80 -3.64
N GLN A 64 2.40 -2.58 -4.01
CA GLN A 64 1.50 -1.47 -4.30
C GLN A 64 1.16 -1.42 -5.80
N GLU A 65 -0.05 -0.95 -6.13
CA GLU A 65 -0.60 -0.93 -7.48
C GLU A 65 0.23 -0.09 -8.48
N TYR A 66 0.95 0.94 -8.00
CA TYR A 66 1.73 1.79 -8.91
C TYR A 66 2.85 1.04 -9.66
N ASN A 67 3.32 -0.09 -9.13
CA ASN A 67 4.33 -0.92 -9.80
C ASN A 67 3.80 -1.66 -11.03
N ALA A 68 2.48 -1.72 -11.19
CA ALA A 68 1.82 -2.19 -12.40
C ALA A 68 1.77 -1.14 -13.53
N GLN A 69 1.97 0.14 -13.22
CA GLN A 69 1.90 1.22 -14.21
C GLN A 69 2.98 1.08 -15.31
N PRO A 70 2.82 1.74 -16.47
CA PRO A 70 3.72 1.59 -17.62
C PRO A 70 5.21 1.81 -17.33
N ASN A 71 5.55 2.58 -16.30
CA ASN A 71 6.94 2.80 -15.85
C ASN A 71 7.25 2.10 -14.51
N GLY A 72 6.34 1.27 -14.02
CA GLY A 72 6.53 0.50 -12.79
C GLY A 72 7.43 -0.70 -12.97
N LYS A 73 7.75 -1.36 -11.87
CA LYS A 73 8.67 -2.51 -11.85
C LYS A 73 8.18 -3.69 -12.69
N LEU A 74 6.86 -3.89 -12.81
CA LEU A 74 6.24 -4.99 -13.55
C LEU A 74 5.98 -4.69 -15.02
N SER A 75 6.30 -3.50 -15.50
CA SER A 75 6.02 -3.08 -16.89
C SER A 75 6.67 -3.99 -17.96
N ASN A 76 7.82 -4.59 -17.66
CA ASN A 76 8.57 -5.46 -18.54
C ASN A 76 8.28 -6.96 -18.34
N MET A 77 7.36 -7.33 -17.47
CA MET A 77 7.01 -8.73 -17.27
C MET A 77 6.42 -9.33 -18.53
N VAL A 78 6.89 -10.51 -18.93
CA VAL A 78 6.44 -11.19 -20.16
C VAL A 78 5.19 -12.01 -19.88
N ASP A 79 5.18 -12.72 -18.76
CA ASP A 79 4.08 -13.59 -18.37
C ASP A 79 2.83 -12.80 -17.94
N ASP A 80 1.67 -13.40 -18.11
CA ASP A 80 0.43 -12.85 -17.62
C ASP A 80 0.36 -13.00 -16.10
N TRP A 81 -0.13 -11.94 -15.47
CA TRP A 81 -0.29 -11.88 -14.01
C TRP A 81 -1.57 -11.16 -13.64
N GLY A 82 -2.11 -11.50 -12.49
CA GLY A 82 -3.31 -10.87 -11.93
C GLY A 82 -3.00 -10.05 -10.69
N PHE A 83 -3.92 -9.17 -10.33
CA PHE A 83 -3.83 -8.35 -9.13
C PHE A 83 -5.06 -8.56 -8.27
N VAL A 84 -4.86 -8.89 -7.00
CA VAL A 84 -5.94 -9.17 -6.04
C VAL A 84 -5.67 -8.50 -4.72
N CYS A 85 -6.72 -8.18 -3.97
CA CYS A 85 -6.57 -7.70 -2.61
C CYS A 85 -5.84 -8.72 -1.74
N PHE A 86 -5.14 -8.25 -0.72
CA PHE A 86 -4.53 -9.12 0.28
C PHE A 86 -5.60 -10.02 0.91
N PRO A 87 -5.34 -11.32 1.07
CA PRO A 87 -6.36 -12.27 1.53
C PRO A 87 -6.83 -11.96 2.94
N LEU A 88 -8.09 -12.27 3.21
CA LEU A 88 -8.65 -12.19 4.55
C LEU A 88 -8.14 -13.34 5.40
N GLY A 89 -7.75 -13.04 6.64
CA GLY A 89 -7.50 -14.08 7.64
C GLY A 89 -8.80 -14.77 8.07
N PRO A 90 -8.73 -15.96 8.69
CA PRO A 90 -9.90 -16.74 9.10
C PRO A 90 -10.84 -15.99 10.04
N ASN A 91 -10.31 -15.07 10.84
CA ASN A 91 -11.04 -14.20 11.76
C ASN A 91 -11.09 -12.73 11.30
N GLY A 92 -10.68 -12.45 10.06
CA GLY A 92 -10.54 -11.10 9.50
C GLY A 92 -11.85 -10.40 9.11
N GLY A 93 -13.00 -11.08 9.27
CA GLY A 93 -14.29 -10.57 8.83
C GLY A 93 -14.49 -10.75 7.32
N THR A 94 -15.37 -9.93 6.72
CA THR A 94 -15.75 -10.03 5.29
C THR A 94 -15.28 -8.83 4.45
N THR A 95 -14.62 -7.85 5.08
CA THR A 95 -14.20 -6.62 4.41
C THR A 95 -12.71 -6.63 4.17
N TYR A 96 -12.29 -6.55 2.92
CA TYR A 96 -10.89 -6.35 2.56
C TYR A 96 -10.37 -5.02 3.11
N ARG A 97 -9.11 -5.02 3.45
CA ARG A 97 -8.41 -3.82 3.93
C ARG A 97 -7.24 -3.53 3.02
N THR A 98 -7.16 -2.29 2.59
CA THR A 98 -6.06 -1.80 1.77
C THR A 98 -5.34 -0.69 2.52
N ILE A 99 -4.03 -0.59 2.32
CA ILE A 99 -3.24 0.51 2.85
C ILE A 99 -3.27 1.62 1.82
N HIS A 100 -3.65 2.82 2.27
CA HIS A 100 -3.51 4.03 1.48
C HIS A 100 -2.29 4.80 1.99
N ASP A 101 -1.34 5.04 1.10
CA ASP A 101 -0.13 5.80 1.45
C ASP A 101 -0.48 7.28 1.59
N SER A 102 -0.15 7.85 2.74
CA SER A 102 -0.50 9.24 3.05
C SER A 102 0.61 10.18 2.62
N ASN A 103 0.66 10.49 1.33
CA ASN A 103 1.48 11.59 0.86
C ASN A 103 0.77 12.92 1.15
N MET A 104 1.39 13.76 1.96
CA MET A 104 0.86 15.09 2.26
C MET A 104 1.59 16.15 1.46
N THR A 105 0.83 16.98 0.76
CA THR A 105 1.35 18.23 0.19
C THR A 105 1.36 19.28 1.29
N VAL A 106 2.52 19.86 1.58
CA VAL A 106 2.69 20.88 2.62
C VAL A 106 3.29 22.15 2.04
N ILE A 107 2.88 23.29 2.55
CA ILE A 107 3.47 24.57 2.24
C ILE A 107 4.36 24.98 3.44
N PRO A 108 5.69 25.12 3.24
CA PRO A 108 6.59 25.51 4.31
C PRO A 108 6.23 26.87 4.93
N SER A 109 6.23 26.94 6.26
CA SER A 109 5.89 28.17 7.01
C SER A 109 6.92 29.29 6.87
N CYS A 110 8.05 29.03 6.21
CA CYS A 110 9.06 30.06 5.93
C CYS A 110 8.71 30.98 4.75
N TYR A 111 7.67 30.68 3.99
CA TYR A 111 7.20 31.54 2.90
C TYR A 111 6.31 32.63 3.42
N ASP A 112 6.37 33.80 2.77
CA ASP A 112 5.41 34.88 3.00
C ASP A 112 4.00 34.46 2.50
N ASP A 113 2.98 35.19 2.98
CA ASP A 113 1.59 34.88 2.68
C ASP A 113 1.29 34.91 1.17
N THR A 114 1.86 35.84 0.43
CA THR A 114 1.65 35.93 -1.03
C THR A 114 2.18 34.69 -1.75
N ARG A 115 3.38 34.24 -1.38
CA ARG A 115 3.98 33.05 -1.97
C ARG A 115 3.21 31.78 -1.56
N ALA A 116 2.83 31.68 -0.31
CA ALA A 116 2.04 30.55 0.20
C ALA A 116 0.68 30.45 -0.53
N GLU A 117 -0.01 31.58 -0.72
CA GLU A 117 -1.27 31.65 -1.45
C GLU A 117 -1.11 31.25 -2.93
N ASN A 118 -0.06 31.69 -3.60
CA ASN A 118 0.22 31.31 -4.98
C ASN A 118 0.53 29.83 -5.13
N ILE A 119 1.26 29.23 -4.16
CA ILE A 119 1.51 27.78 -4.14
C ILE A 119 0.19 27.02 -3.92
N ALA A 120 -0.66 27.47 -2.98
CA ALA A 120 -1.97 26.85 -2.75
C ALA A 120 -2.82 26.87 -4.02
N LYS A 121 -2.88 28.00 -4.73
CA LYS A 121 -3.59 28.09 -6.02
C LYS A 121 -3.02 27.14 -7.08
N ALA A 122 -1.69 26.98 -7.14
CA ALA A 122 -1.07 26.06 -8.09
C ALA A 122 -1.41 24.60 -7.76
N VAL A 123 -1.48 24.24 -6.47
CA VAL A 123 -1.91 22.90 -6.02
C VAL A 123 -3.39 22.68 -6.34
N ASP A 124 -4.26 23.66 -6.10
CA ASP A 124 -5.68 23.57 -6.46
C ASP A 124 -5.86 23.31 -7.97
N LEU A 125 -5.16 24.05 -8.82
CA LEU A 125 -5.16 23.84 -10.28
C LEU A 125 -4.64 22.47 -10.68
N TRP A 126 -3.64 21.94 -9.97
CA TRP A 126 -3.13 20.58 -10.22
C TRP A 126 -4.15 19.52 -9.85
N LEU A 127 -4.93 19.75 -8.80
CA LEU A 127 -5.95 18.80 -8.32
C LEU A 127 -7.28 18.94 -9.06
N GLU A 128 -7.42 19.92 -9.95
CA GLU A 128 -8.61 20.01 -10.80
C GLU A 128 -8.75 18.79 -11.70
N GLN A 129 -9.97 18.40 -11.93
CA GLN A 129 -10.29 17.27 -12.79
C GLN A 129 -9.76 17.50 -14.20
N THR A 130 -9.03 16.53 -14.72
CA THR A 130 -8.49 16.60 -16.09
C THR A 130 -9.65 16.64 -17.09
N PRO A 131 -9.67 17.62 -18.03
CA PRO A 131 -10.70 17.68 -19.05
C PRO A 131 -10.84 16.37 -19.82
N GLY A 132 -12.06 15.90 -19.99
CA GLY A 132 -12.36 14.60 -20.63
C GLY A 132 -12.45 13.41 -19.66
N TYR A 133 -12.14 13.62 -18.38
CA TYR A 133 -12.28 12.60 -17.33
C TYR A 133 -13.45 12.94 -16.38
N ASP A 134 -14.60 13.27 -16.95
CA ASP A 134 -15.76 13.76 -16.20
C ASP A 134 -16.61 12.64 -15.57
N SER A 135 -16.40 11.40 -15.98
CA SER A 135 -17.07 10.24 -15.40
C SER A 135 -16.46 9.84 -14.04
N PRO A 136 -17.25 9.41 -13.06
CA PRO A 136 -16.75 8.84 -11.81
C PRO A 136 -15.77 7.68 -12.00
N ASP A 137 -15.85 6.98 -13.14
CA ASP A 137 -14.99 5.85 -13.48
C ASP A 137 -13.79 6.22 -14.38
N SER A 138 -13.63 7.50 -14.74
CA SER A 138 -12.55 7.95 -15.64
C SER A 138 -11.14 7.64 -15.11
N TRP A 139 -10.98 7.55 -13.80
CA TRP A 139 -9.71 7.17 -13.19
C TRP A 139 -9.20 5.79 -13.64
N LYS A 140 -10.08 4.87 -14.03
CA LYS A 140 -9.74 3.52 -14.51
C LYS A 140 -8.93 3.54 -15.79
N GLU A 141 -9.17 4.51 -16.66
CA GLU A 141 -8.49 4.63 -17.95
C GLU A 141 -6.95 4.69 -17.79
N GLY A 142 -6.48 5.35 -16.73
CA GLY A 142 -5.06 5.44 -16.42
C GLY A 142 -4.44 4.10 -16.01
N TYR A 143 -5.24 3.15 -15.53
CA TYR A 143 -4.76 1.87 -15.01
C TYR A 143 -4.80 0.73 -16.04
N TYR A 144 -5.70 0.76 -17.02
CA TYR A 144 -5.81 -0.33 -18.01
C TYR A 144 -4.53 -0.55 -18.83
N ALA A 145 -3.71 0.47 -19.01
CA ALA A 145 -2.43 0.33 -19.71
C ALA A 145 -1.38 -0.45 -18.90
N GLY A 146 -1.52 -0.50 -17.57
CA GLY A 146 -0.58 -1.16 -16.67
C GLY A 146 -0.97 -2.60 -16.34
N PHE A 147 -2.26 -2.84 -16.14
CA PHE A 147 -2.76 -4.16 -15.77
C PHE A 147 -3.12 -4.99 -17.00
N ARG A 148 -2.66 -6.23 -17.07
CA ARG A 148 -2.94 -7.13 -18.20
C ARG A 148 -4.33 -7.75 -18.14
N ASP A 149 -4.90 -7.87 -16.94
CA ASP A 149 -6.24 -8.37 -16.69
C ASP A 149 -7.14 -7.20 -16.26
N SER A 150 -8.17 -6.91 -17.07
CA SER A 150 -9.10 -5.81 -16.77
C SER A 150 -9.82 -5.98 -15.43
N ARG A 151 -9.98 -7.22 -14.94
CA ARG A 151 -10.55 -7.50 -13.60
C ARG A 151 -9.74 -6.89 -12.48
N ALA A 152 -8.42 -6.73 -12.66
CA ALA A 152 -7.58 -6.02 -11.71
C ALA A 152 -8.07 -4.58 -11.51
N VAL A 153 -8.52 -3.92 -12.57
CA VAL A 153 -9.03 -2.55 -12.54
C VAL A 153 -10.51 -2.52 -12.13
N ASP A 154 -11.34 -3.34 -12.78
CA ASP A 154 -12.79 -3.27 -12.62
C ASP A 154 -13.31 -3.85 -11.30
N GLU A 155 -12.58 -4.78 -10.71
CA GLU A 155 -12.96 -5.45 -9.47
C GLU A 155 -11.99 -5.09 -8.33
N THR A 156 -10.69 -5.35 -8.48
CA THR A 156 -9.73 -5.21 -7.38
C THR A 156 -9.48 -3.75 -7.00
N LEU A 157 -9.16 -2.89 -7.96
CA LEU A 157 -8.92 -1.46 -7.66
C LEU A 157 -10.19 -0.76 -7.18
N VAL A 158 -11.36 -1.11 -7.72
CA VAL A 158 -12.66 -0.60 -7.23
C VAL A 158 -12.87 -0.99 -5.78
N LEU A 159 -12.58 -2.23 -5.42
CA LEU A 159 -12.70 -2.71 -4.05
C LEU A 159 -11.70 -2.02 -3.12
N MET A 160 -10.47 -1.80 -3.57
CA MET A 160 -9.46 -1.06 -2.84
C MET A 160 -9.87 0.40 -2.60
N ALA A 161 -10.39 1.07 -3.61
CA ALA A 161 -10.86 2.45 -3.50
C ALA A 161 -12.07 2.60 -2.55
N ALA A 162 -12.94 1.58 -2.48
CA ALA A 162 -14.10 1.57 -1.60
C ALA A 162 -13.76 1.36 -0.12
N THR A 163 -12.57 0.82 0.19
CA THR A 163 -12.15 0.47 1.56
C THR A 163 -10.79 1.02 1.94
N PRO A 164 -10.51 2.32 1.73
CA PRO A 164 -9.21 2.88 2.06
C PRO A 164 -8.98 2.87 3.58
N ASN A 165 -7.84 2.36 4.00
CA ASN A 165 -7.34 2.51 5.36
C ASN A 165 -6.14 3.44 5.33
N PRO A 166 -6.31 4.73 5.63
CA PRO A 166 -5.19 5.64 5.71
C PRO A 166 -4.23 5.21 6.84
N ARG A 167 -2.95 5.26 6.56
CA ARG A 167 -1.91 4.99 7.54
C ARG A 167 -1.70 6.24 8.40
N PHE A 168 -2.28 6.26 9.58
CA PHE A 168 -2.07 7.36 10.55
C PHE A 168 -0.79 7.20 11.37
N ASP A 169 -0.28 6.01 11.45
CA ASP A 169 0.87 5.62 12.25
C ASP A 169 2.15 6.35 11.84
N THR A 170 2.36 6.55 10.55
CA THR A 170 3.51 7.30 10.02
C THR A 170 3.45 8.79 10.34
N LEU A 171 2.28 9.31 10.73
CA LEU A 171 2.07 10.71 11.09
C LEU A 171 2.24 10.98 12.59
N ILE A 172 2.39 9.94 13.41
CA ILE A 172 2.56 10.08 14.85
C ILE A 172 4.03 10.32 15.16
N SER A 173 4.34 11.55 15.58
CA SER A 173 5.71 11.93 15.96
C SER A 173 6.26 11.02 17.07
N GLY A 174 7.48 10.52 16.86
CA GLY A 174 8.15 9.63 17.81
C GLY A 174 7.78 8.16 17.71
N LEU A 175 6.87 7.81 16.79
CA LEU A 175 6.53 6.43 16.49
C LEU A 175 7.30 5.96 15.26
N ASN A 176 8.30 5.13 15.44
CA ASN A 176 9.02 4.51 14.33
C ASN A 176 8.50 3.08 14.10
N GLN A 177 7.41 2.96 13.34
CA GLN A 177 6.85 1.65 13.02
C GLN A 177 7.78 0.80 12.15
N GLY A 178 8.57 1.43 11.30
CA GLY A 178 9.55 0.72 10.48
C GLY A 178 10.49 -0.11 11.35
N ASP A 179 11.13 0.50 12.31
CA ASP A 179 12.04 -0.20 13.21
C ASP A 179 11.34 -1.27 14.04
N MET A 180 10.10 -1.02 14.48
CA MET A 180 9.34 -1.99 15.25
C MET A 180 8.98 -3.22 14.41
N ILE A 181 8.52 -3.04 13.18
CA ILE A 181 8.19 -4.15 12.27
C ILE A 181 9.46 -4.92 11.90
N TRP A 182 10.53 -4.22 11.53
CA TRP A 182 11.80 -4.86 11.23
C TRP A 182 12.40 -5.61 12.43
N GLY A 183 12.24 -5.08 13.64
CA GLY A 183 12.66 -5.76 14.87
C GLY A 183 11.88 -7.06 15.15
N ILE A 184 10.64 -7.17 14.66
CA ILE A 184 9.82 -8.38 14.81
C ILE A 184 10.08 -9.38 13.68
N THR A 185 10.28 -8.89 12.45
CA THR A 185 10.33 -9.74 11.25
C THR A 185 11.74 -10.02 10.75
N GLY A 186 12.73 -9.22 11.09
CA GLY A 186 14.11 -9.28 10.59
C GLY A 186 15.16 -9.70 11.62
N GLY A 187 14.72 -10.12 12.82
CA GLY A 187 15.59 -10.54 13.93
C GLY A 187 16.24 -11.91 13.76
#